data_05a19c28d427a81b57c1cd559387eced
#
_entry.id   05a19c28d427a81b57c1cd559387eced
#
_cell.length_a   1.000
_cell.length_b   1.000
_cell.length_c   1.000
_cell.angle_alpha   90.00
_cell.angle_beta   90.00
_cell.angle_gamma   90.00
#
_symmetry.space_group_name_H-M   'P 1'
#
loop_
_entity.id
_entity.type
_entity.pdbx_description
1 polymer ?
#
loop_
_entity_poly.entity_id
_entity_poly.type
_entity_poly.pdbx_seq_one_letter_code
_entity_poly.pdbx_strand_id
1 'polypeptide(L)'
;MNPTEPIWKSYIVETTQPIFTPKQCQMVIDKGMSLKKETAAVGMGQRPGGGIDPKKRITTISWIPFKDMPEMYRDIEATMLKANGNHFGFEGMRLTEVAQFTHYLTGGFYDWHMDNDVLGKHEPPVRKISMTLLLSDPATFEGGELEIMSKDKTAKLKQGQAIFFASWLQHRVKPVTKGERKSLVMWFGGPSFK
;
A
#
# COMPACT_ATOMS: atom_id res chain seq x y z
N MET A 1 30.71 -13.93 16.36
CA MET A 1 29.44 -13.59 17.04
C MET A 1 28.65 -12.78 16.03
N ASN A 2 27.55 -13.32 15.49
CA ASN A 2 26.71 -12.51 14.61
C ASN A 2 26.14 -11.36 15.45
N PRO A 3 26.22 -10.11 14.97
CA PRO A 3 25.55 -9.03 15.66
C PRO A 3 24.05 -9.37 15.70
N THR A 4 23.48 -9.33 16.89
CA THR A 4 22.02 -9.47 17.03
C THR A 4 21.35 -8.33 16.25
N GLU A 5 20.27 -8.64 15.55
CA GLU A 5 19.44 -7.62 14.92
C GLU A 5 19.04 -6.55 15.95
N PRO A 6 19.18 -5.27 15.63
CA PRO A 6 18.75 -4.22 16.56
C PRO A 6 17.25 -4.36 16.88
N ILE A 7 16.91 -4.23 18.14
CA ILE A 7 15.51 -4.36 18.61
C ILE A 7 14.56 -3.29 18.05
N TRP A 8 15.11 -2.22 17.50
CA TRP A 8 14.34 -1.14 16.85
C TRP A 8 13.94 -1.45 15.40
N LYS A 9 14.49 -2.50 14.76
CA LYS A 9 14.02 -2.92 13.44
C LYS A 9 12.57 -3.38 13.52
N SER A 10 11.79 -2.97 12.54
CA SER A 10 10.38 -3.32 12.41
C SER A 10 10.03 -3.56 10.96
N TYR A 11 9.15 -4.53 10.71
CA TYR A 11 8.57 -4.77 9.40
C TYR A 11 7.23 -4.02 9.17
N ILE A 12 6.89 -3.10 10.09
CA ILE A 12 5.75 -2.20 9.98
C ILE A 12 6.21 -0.83 10.49
N VAL A 13 6.13 0.18 9.63
CA VAL A 13 6.61 1.54 9.91
C VAL A 13 5.58 2.56 9.43
N GLU A 14 5.06 3.37 10.35
CA GLU A 14 4.22 4.53 10.02
C GLU A 14 5.08 5.80 9.93
N THR A 15 4.77 6.67 8.98
CA THR A 15 5.42 7.98 8.92
C THR A 15 4.95 8.85 10.08
N THR A 16 5.87 9.49 10.78
CA THR A 16 5.54 10.39 11.91
C THR A 16 4.91 11.71 11.44
N GLN A 17 5.24 12.11 10.20
CA GLN A 17 4.69 13.29 9.55
C GLN A 17 4.07 12.90 8.19
N PRO A 18 3.07 13.65 7.70
CA PRO A 18 2.54 13.44 6.37
C PRO A 18 3.63 13.59 5.30
N ILE A 19 3.65 12.67 4.32
CA ILE A 19 4.48 12.79 3.10
C ILE A 19 3.87 13.89 2.21
N PHE A 20 2.54 13.97 2.18
CA PHE A 20 1.80 14.93 1.36
C PHE A 20 0.96 15.86 2.22
N THR A 21 0.94 17.13 1.85
CA THR A 21 -0.03 18.11 2.35
C THR A 21 -1.45 17.75 1.86
N PRO A 22 -2.52 18.27 2.49
CA PRO A 22 -3.89 18.05 2.00
C PRO A 22 -4.08 18.47 0.54
N LYS A 23 -3.42 19.54 0.09
CA LYS A 23 -3.45 19.99 -1.32
C LYS A 23 -2.82 18.96 -2.25
N GLN A 24 -1.68 18.37 -1.89
CA GLN A 24 -1.04 17.32 -2.68
C GLN A 24 -1.88 16.05 -2.68
N CYS A 25 -2.49 15.67 -1.55
CA CYS A 25 -3.45 14.57 -1.51
C CYS A 25 -4.61 14.79 -2.49
N GLN A 26 -5.17 16.00 -2.55
CA GLN A 26 -6.24 16.33 -3.49
C GLN A 26 -5.77 16.21 -4.95
N MET A 27 -4.56 16.68 -5.27
CA MET A 27 -4.00 16.52 -6.62
C MET A 27 -3.89 15.04 -7.03
N VAL A 28 -3.47 14.16 -6.10
CA VAL A 28 -3.40 12.70 -6.35
C VAL A 28 -4.81 12.12 -6.53
N ILE A 29 -5.78 12.56 -5.72
CA ILE A 29 -7.19 12.15 -5.83
C ILE A 29 -7.74 12.54 -7.20
N ASP A 30 -7.60 13.80 -7.60
CA ASP A 30 -8.10 14.31 -8.87
C ASP A 30 -7.49 13.54 -10.04
N LYS A 31 -6.19 13.26 -9.98
CA LYS A 31 -5.52 12.46 -10.99
C LYS A 31 -6.07 11.02 -11.02
N GLY A 32 -6.13 10.34 -9.89
CA GLY A 32 -6.63 8.97 -9.81
C GLY A 32 -8.08 8.86 -10.28
N MET A 33 -8.92 9.84 -9.94
CA MET A 33 -10.32 9.89 -10.35
C MET A 33 -10.50 10.18 -11.85
N SER A 34 -9.55 10.85 -12.49
CA SER A 34 -9.59 11.17 -13.93
C SER A 34 -9.17 10.00 -14.84
N LEU A 35 -8.52 8.99 -14.28
CA LEU A 35 -8.03 7.84 -15.03
C LEU A 35 -9.10 6.77 -15.20
N LYS A 36 -8.86 5.83 -16.13
CA LYS A 36 -9.73 4.68 -16.34
C LYS A 36 -9.85 3.89 -15.05
N LYS A 37 -11.08 3.73 -14.56
CA LYS A 37 -11.40 2.92 -13.39
C LYS A 37 -11.56 1.47 -13.77
N GLU A 38 -11.07 0.59 -12.89
CA GLU A 38 -11.20 -0.86 -13.00
C GLU A 38 -11.76 -1.41 -11.69
N THR A 39 -12.61 -2.45 -11.78
CA THR A 39 -12.96 -3.25 -10.61
C THR A 39 -11.73 -4.02 -10.22
N ALA A 40 -11.30 -3.87 -8.97
CA ALA A 40 -10.06 -4.50 -8.52
C ALA A 40 -10.19 -6.02 -8.45
N ALA A 41 -9.24 -6.71 -9.09
CA ALA A 41 -9.09 -8.15 -8.96
C ALA A 41 -8.43 -8.55 -7.63
N VAL A 42 -8.58 -9.80 -7.24
CA VAL A 42 -7.90 -10.46 -6.12
C VAL A 42 -6.78 -11.35 -6.67
N GLY A 43 -5.61 -11.28 -6.06
CA GLY A 43 -4.42 -12.02 -6.49
C GLY A 43 -3.73 -11.39 -7.71
N MET A 44 -2.60 -11.96 -8.12
CA MET A 44 -1.99 -11.62 -9.41
C MET A 44 -2.82 -12.25 -10.51
N GLY A 45 -3.43 -11.45 -11.36
CA GLY A 45 -4.45 -11.82 -12.35
C GLY A 45 -4.10 -12.94 -13.36
N GLN A 46 -2.93 -13.55 -13.24
CA GLN A 46 -2.49 -14.69 -14.07
C GLN A 46 -2.39 -16.02 -13.29
N ARG A 47 -2.74 -16.03 -11.98
CA ARG A 47 -2.74 -17.29 -11.21
C ARG A 47 -4.11 -17.97 -11.28
N PRO A 48 -4.18 -19.32 -11.27
CA PRO A 48 -5.43 -20.04 -11.05
C PRO A 48 -6.09 -19.53 -9.76
N GLY A 49 -7.30 -18.95 -9.87
CA GLY A 49 -8.02 -18.33 -8.74
C GLY A 49 -7.87 -16.81 -8.60
N GLY A 50 -7.04 -16.15 -9.43
CA GLY A 50 -7.03 -14.68 -9.54
C GLY A 50 -8.23 -14.20 -10.36
N GLY A 51 -8.87 -13.09 -9.95
CA GLY A 51 -10.03 -12.52 -10.65
C GLY A 51 -10.85 -11.60 -9.74
N ILE A 52 -11.99 -11.16 -10.25
CA ILE A 52 -12.93 -10.34 -9.46
C ILE A 52 -13.71 -11.27 -8.52
N ASP A 53 -13.51 -11.11 -7.23
CA ASP A 53 -14.24 -11.83 -6.19
C ASP A 53 -14.84 -10.80 -5.19
N PRO A 54 -16.14 -10.48 -5.31
CA PRO A 54 -16.80 -9.51 -4.46
C PRO A 54 -16.95 -9.97 -3.00
N LYS A 55 -16.71 -11.25 -2.69
CA LYS A 55 -16.66 -11.75 -1.31
C LYS A 55 -15.31 -11.42 -0.64
N LYS A 56 -14.28 -11.13 -1.43
CA LYS A 56 -12.94 -10.81 -0.95
C LYS A 56 -12.56 -9.34 -1.12
N ARG A 57 -13.07 -8.68 -2.16
CA ARG A 57 -12.72 -7.29 -2.44
C ARG A 57 -13.84 -6.53 -3.15
N ILE A 58 -14.24 -5.39 -2.60
CA ILE A 58 -15.14 -4.42 -3.24
C ILE A 58 -14.43 -3.07 -3.23
N THR A 59 -13.81 -2.71 -4.35
CA THR A 59 -13.16 -1.40 -4.54
C THR A 59 -12.92 -1.14 -6.03
N THR A 60 -12.87 0.11 -6.40
CA THR A 60 -12.37 0.53 -7.72
C THR A 60 -10.93 1.00 -7.61
N ILE A 61 -10.18 0.77 -8.66
CA ILE A 61 -8.78 1.19 -8.76
C ILE A 61 -8.52 1.92 -10.07
N SER A 62 -7.47 2.71 -10.08
CA SER A 62 -6.84 3.21 -11.30
C SER A 62 -5.32 3.24 -11.12
N TRP A 63 -4.60 3.21 -12.21
CA TRP A 63 -3.14 3.13 -12.21
C TRP A 63 -2.57 4.46 -12.68
N ILE A 64 -1.81 5.15 -11.82
CA ILE A 64 -1.22 6.46 -12.12
C ILE A 64 0.12 6.23 -12.83
N PRO A 65 0.29 6.62 -14.11
CA PRO A 65 1.56 6.46 -14.80
C PRO A 65 2.68 7.31 -14.18
N PHE A 66 3.92 6.82 -14.20
CA PHE A 66 5.09 7.52 -13.66
C PHE A 66 5.24 8.94 -14.21
N LYS A 67 5.03 9.11 -15.53
CA LYS A 67 5.16 10.39 -16.22
C LYS A 67 4.13 11.44 -15.78
N ASP A 68 3.02 11.01 -15.21
CA ASP A 68 1.90 11.90 -14.87
C ASP A 68 2.08 12.60 -13.52
N MET A 69 2.84 11.99 -12.61
CA MET A 69 3.11 12.53 -11.27
C MET A 69 4.54 12.21 -10.79
N PRO A 70 5.58 12.63 -11.51
CA PRO A 70 6.97 12.24 -11.19
C PRO A 70 7.43 12.70 -9.80
N GLU A 71 6.98 13.86 -9.33
CA GLU A 71 7.31 14.35 -7.99
C GLU A 71 6.72 13.49 -6.88
N MET A 72 5.46 13.03 -7.05
CA MET A 72 4.83 12.09 -6.13
C MET A 72 5.68 10.82 -5.97
N TYR A 73 6.13 10.25 -7.07
CA TYR A 73 6.94 9.04 -7.07
C TYR A 73 8.29 9.26 -6.40
N ARG A 74 8.97 10.36 -6.72
CA ARG A 74 10.26 10.74 -6.11
C ARG A 74 10.15 10.87 -4.59
N ASP A 75 9.13 11.57 -4.10
CA ASP A 75 8.98 11.86 -2.67
C ASP A 75 8.63 10.59 -1.87
N ILE A 76 7.80 9.71 -2.45
CA ILE A 76 7.47 8.42 -1.84
C ILE A 76 8.67 7.48 -1.86
N GLU A 77 9.41 7.37 -2.98
CA GLU A 77 10.58 6.52 -3.08
C GLU A 77 11.68 6.95 -2.11
N ALA A 78 11.92 8.25 -1.99
CA ALA A 78 12.89 8.78 -1.01
C ALA A 78 12.49 8.42 0.43
N THR A 79 11.19 8.49 0.75
CA THR A 79 10.67 8.11 2.07
C THR A 79 10.80 6.60 2.29
N MET A 80 10.50 5.78 1.29
CA MET A 80 10.67 4.32 1.34
C MET A 80 12.12 3.94 1.56
N LEU A 81 13.06 4.54 0.81
CA LEU A 81 14.50 4.24 0.94
C LEU A 81 15.00 4.56 2.36
N LYS A 82 14.54 5.66 2.95
CA LYS A 82 14.85 6.02 4.34
C LYS A 82 14.24 5.01 5.33
N ALA A 83 12.98 4.63 5.14
CA ALA A 83 12.34 3.62 5.97
C ALA A 83 13.03 2.26 5.84
N ASN A 84 13.43 1.88 4.62
CA ASN A 84 14.16 0.64 4.38
C ASN A 84 15.52 0.63 5.10
N GLY A 85 16.31 1.70 4.98
CA GLY A 85 17.60 1.80 5.65
C GLY A 85 17.51 1.74 7.17
N ASN A 86 16.45 2.33 7.75
CA ASN A 86 16.27 2.38 9.19
C ASN A 86 15.62 1.12 9.79
N HIS A 87 14.75 0.42 9.05
CA HIS A 87 13.89 -0.61 9.63
C HIS A 87 13.94 -1.96 8.91
N PHE A 88 13.82 -2.00 7.58
CA PHE A 88 13.69 -3.27 6.84
C PHE A 88 15.05 -3.88 6.50
N GLY A 89 15.99 -3.08 5.98
CA GLY A 89 17.34 -3.52 5.63
C GLY A 89 17.41 -4.39 4.38
N PHE A 90 16.44 -4.28 3.44
CA PHE A 90 16.48 -5.03 2.19
C PHE A 90 17.45 -4.39 1.19
N GLU A 91 18.22 -5.23 0.50
CA GLU A 91 19.13 -4.79 -0.55
C GLU A 91 18.42 -4.59 -1.89
N GLY A 92 18.95 -3.66 -2.70
CA GLY A 92 18.53 -3.45 -4.10
C GLY A 92 17.08 -2.99 -4.25
N MET A 93 16.52 -2.34 -3.23
CA MET A 93 15.14 -1.86 -3.25
C MET A 93 14.95 -0.72 -4.22
N ARG A 94 13.90 -0.81 -5.02
CA ARG A 94 13.50 0.21 -5.99
C ARG A 94 12.01 0.20 -6.24
N LEU A 95 11.52 1.27 -6.82
CA LEU A 95 10.17 1.33 -7.37
C LEU A 95 10.09 0.42 -8.60
N THR A 96 9.13 -0.50 -8.61
CA THR A 96 8.99 -1.51 -9.65
C THR A 96 7.66 -1.46 -10.39
N GLU A 97 6.67 -0.81 -9.81
CA GLU A 97 5.30 -0.78 -10.32
C GLU A 97 4.71 0.63 -10.24
N VAL A 98 3.77 0.92 -11.14
CA VAL A 98 2.98 2.17 -11.07
C VAL A 98 2.07 2.16 -9.84
N ALA A 99 1.80 3.35 -9.30
CA ALA A 99 0.97 3.53 -8.13
C ALA A 99 -0.49 3.14 -8.42
N GLN A 100 -1.10 2.40 -7.50
CA GLN A 100 -2.52 2.06 -7.52
C GLN A 100 -3.28 3.08 -6.67
N PHE A 101 -4.08 3.92 -7.31
CA PHE A 101 -5.10 4.69 -6.62
C PHE A 101 -6.27 3.77 -6.29
N THR A 102 -6.68 3.73 -5.03
CA THR A 102 -7.81 2.90 -4.57
C THR A 102 -8.93 3.76 -4.04
N HIS A 103 -10.17 3.42 -4.43
CA HIS A 103 -11.36 4.14 -4.03
C HIS A 103 -12.40 3.15 -3.47
N TYR A 104 -12.65 3.27 -2.17
CA TYR A 104 -13.65 2.50 -1.43
C TYR A 104 -14.86 3.40 -1.16
N LEU A 105 -16.01 3.02 -1.68
CA LEU A 105 -17.31 3.57 -1.33
C LEU A 105 -17.83 2.89 -0.05
N THR A 106 -18.92 3.38 0.51
CA THR A 106 -19.64 2.71 1.61
C THR A 106 -19.94 1.26 1.22
N GLY A 107 -19.58 0.32 2.10
CA GLY A 107 -19.61 -1.12 1.85
C GLY A 107 -18.33 -1.68 1.21
N GLY A 108 -17.45 -0.83 0.71
CA GLY A 108 -16.18 -1.26 0.09
C GLY A 108 -15.18 -1.78 1.11
N PHE A 109 -14.47 -2.84 0.78
CA PHE A 109 -13.47 -3.51 1.63
C PHE A 109 -12.47 -4.31 0.82
N TYR A 110 -11.42 -4.78 1.48
CA TYR A 110 -10.51 -5.80 0.96
C TYR A 110 -10.12 -6.73 2.11
N ASP A 111 -10.51 -8.01 2.00
CA ASP A 111 -10.28 -9.01 3.04
C ASP A 111 -8.81 -9.39 3.18
N TRP A 112 -8.49 -10.22 4.17
CA TRP A 112 -7.14 -10.67 4.49
C TRP A 112 -6.41 -11.24 3.27
N HIS A 113 -5.25 -10.64 2.98
CA HIS A 113 -4.39 -11.04 1.87
C HIS A 113 -2.92 -10.67 2.15
N MET A 114 -2.02 -11.17 1.33
CA MET A 114 -0.63 -10.77 1.25
C MET A 114 -0.36 -10.20 -0.15
N ASP A 115 0.51 -9.22 -0.24
CA ASP A 115 0.94 -8.66 -1.52
C ASP A 115 2.06 -9.48 -2.18
N ASN A 116 2.73 -10.31 -1.41
CA ASN A 116 3.70 -11.29 -1.85
C ASN A 116 3.57 -12.58 -1.04
N ASP A 117 3.47 -13.69 -1.75
CA ASP A 117 3.57 -15.03 -1.17
C ASP A 117 5.04 -15.48 -1.23
N VAL A 118 5.73 -15.42 -0.09
CA VAL A 118 7.16 -15.81 -0.01
C VAL A 118 7.43 -17.28 -0.33
N LEU A 119 6.40 -18.14 -0.28
CA LEU A 119 6.51 -19.56 -0.64
C LEU A 119 6.38 -19.78 -2.15
N GLY A 120 5.90 -18.78 -2.89
CA GLY A 120 5.78 -18.81 -4.34
C GLY A 120 7.13 -18.63 -5.04
N LYS A 121 7.26 -19.20 -6.23
CA LYS A 121 8.39 -18.89 -7.12
C LYS A 121 8.13 -17.51 -7.75
N HIS A 122 8.93 -16.53 -7.38
CA HIS A 122 8.86 -15.18 -7.93
C HIS A 122 10.14 -14.85 -8.68
N GLU A 123 10.01 -14.40 -9.91
CA GLU A 123 11.11 -13.79 -10.62
C GLU A 123 11.31 -12.33 -10.19
N PRO A 124 12.56 -11.87 -10.07
CA PRO A 124 12.84 -10.50 -9.73
C PRO A 124 12.30 -9.51 -10.80
N PRO A 125 11.85 -8.33 -10.39
CA PRO A 125 11.85 -7.79 -9.02
C PRO A 125 10.72 -8.37 -8.16
N VAL A 126 11.06 -8.85 -6.97
CA VAL A 126 10.11 -9.41 -6.01
C VAL A 126 9.63 -8.32 -5.07
N ARG A 127 8.31 -8.17 -4.88
CA ARG A 127 7.74 -7.22 -3.91
C ARG A 127 8.22 -7.56 -2.51
N LYS A 128 8.86 -6.61 -1.83
CA LYS A 128 9.38 -6.76 -0.46
C LYS A 128 8.76 -5.78 0.52
N ILE A 129 8.45 -4.57 0.06
CA ILE A 129 7.77 -3.54 0.86
C ILE A 129 6.50 -3.13 0.15
N SER A 130 5.40 -3.14 0.88
CA SER A 130 4.12 -2.55 0.50
C SER A 130 3.94 -1.22 1.23
N MET A 131 3.27 -0.28 0.59
CA MET A 131 2.91 1.01 1.17
C MET A 131 1.43 1.30 0.96
N THR A 132 0.79 1.81 1.99
CA THR A 132 -0.51 2.48 1.87
C THR A 132 -0.39 3.91 2.40
N LEU A 133 -0.74 4.91 1.57
CA LEU A 133 -0.82 6.32 1.94
C LEU A 133 -2.28 6.73 1.95
N LEU A 134 -2.76 7.31 3.06
CA LEU A 134 -4.13 7.78 3.19
C LEU A 134 -4.29 9.13 2.50
N LEU A 135 -5.15 9.19 1.48
CA LEU A 135 -5.42 10.42 0.73
C LEU A 135 -6.65 11.17 1.27
N SER A 136 -7.67 10.46 1.75
CA SER A 136 -8.87 11.06 2.35
C SER A 136 -8.55 11.70 3.70
N ASP A 137 -9.24 12.78 4.03
CA ASP A 137 -9.31 13.27 5.40
C ASP A 137 -10.08 12.25 6.26
N PRO A 138 -9.49 11.73 7.36
CA PRO A 138 -10.13 10.77 8.25
C PRO A 138 -11.49 11.24 8.81
N ALA A 139 -11.73 12.55 8.87
CA ALA A 139 -13.00 13.11 9.34
C ALA A 139 -14.16 12.93 8.34
N THR A 140 -13.88 12.53 7.09
CA THR A 140 -14.86 12.44 6.00
C THR A 140 -15.43 11.05 5.79
N PHE A 141 -14.94 10.04 6.51
CA PHE A 141 -15.42 8.66 6.37
C PHE A 141 -15.34 7.91 7.71
N GLU A 142 -16.07 6.80 7.80
CA GLU A 142 -16.06 5.89 8.96
C GLU A 142 -15.80 4.46 8.48
N GLY A 143 -15.13 3.65 9.30
CA GLY A 143 -14.66 2.32 8.90
C GLY A 143 -13.44 2.38 7.97
N GLY A 144 -13.21 1.35 7.18
CA GLY A 144 -12.09 1.31 6.22
C GLY A 144 -10.70 1.27 6.86
N GLU A 145 -10.59 0.88 8.12
CA GLU A 145 -9.30 0.77 8.80
C GLU A 145 -8.42 -0.26 8.12
N LEU A 146 -7.13 0.06 8.00
CA LEU A 146 -6.11 -0.88 7.58
C LEU A 146 -5.61 -1.66 8.81
N GLU A 147 -5.81 -2.95 8.82
CA GLU A 147 -5.29 -3.88 9.83
C GLU A 147 -4.14 -4.70 9.25
N ILE A 148 -3.04 -4.85 10.00
CA ILE A 148 -1.85 -5.61 9.58
C ILE A 148 -1.54 -6.65 10.65
N MET A 149 -1.38 -7.91 10.25
CA MET A 149 -1.08 -9.11 11.05
C MET A 149 -2.16 -9.52 12.04
N SER A 150 -2.87 -8.60 12.66
CA SER A 150 -3.92 -8.93 13.62
C SER A 150 -5.01 -7.87 13.63
N LYS A 151 -6.19 -8.25 14.13
CA LYS A 151 -7.34 -7.36 14.28
C LYS A 151 -7.09 -6.18 15.24
N ASP A 152 -6.08 -6.30 16.10
CA ASP A 152 -5.78 -5.29 17.12
C ASP A 152 -4.73 -4.27 16.65
N LYS A 153 -4.11 -4.51 15.47
CA LYS A 153 -3.10 -3.61 14.89
C LYS A 153 -3.68 -2.81 13.74
N THR A 154 -4.39 -1.77 14.10
CA THR A 154 -5.03 -0.84 13.16
C THR A 154 -4.16 0.39 12.96
N ALA A 155 -3.79 0.68 11.71
CA ALA A 155 -3.08 1.90 11.35
C ALA A 155 -4.00 3.11 11.52
N LYS A 156 -3.57 4.10 12.32
CA LYS A 156 -4.29 5.36 12.57
C LYS A 156 -3.65 6.51 11.79
N LEU A 157 -3.66 6.41 10.46
CA LEU A 157 -3.05 7.40 9.58
C LEU A 157 -3.86 8.70 9.55
N LYS A 158 -3.15 9.83 9.58
CA LYS A 158 -3.68 11.13 9.18
C LYS A 158 -3.62 11.27 7.65
N GLN A 159 -4.35 12.22 7.11
CA GLN A 159 -4.25 12.54 5.68
C GLN A 159 -2.82 12.83 5.26
N GLY A 160 -2.36 12.20 4.20
CA GLY A 160 -1.01 12.31 3.67
C GLY A 160 0.04 11.47 4.39
N GLN A 161 -0.29 10.78 5.49
CA GLN A 161 0.62 9.81 6.12
C GLN A 161 0.59 8.47 5.40
N ALA A 162 1.71 7.76 5.47
CA ALA A 162 1.86 6.42 4.93
C ALA A 162 2.29 5.41 5.99
N ILE A 163 1.92 4.17 5.74
CA ILE A 163 2.46 3.00 6.42
C ILE A 163 3.18 2.13 5.40
N PHE A 164 4.39 1.73 5.74
CA PHE A 164 5.20 0.77 5.00
C PHE A 164 5.24 -0.53 5.77
N PHE A 165 5.10 -1.66 5.09
CA PHE A 165 5.14 -2.97 5.74
C PHE A 165 5.69 -4.02 4.78
N ALA A 166 6.23 -5.11 5.35
CA ALA A 166 6.74 -6.21 4.56
C ALA A 166 5.61 -6.86 3.76
N SER A 167 5.81 -7.04 2.45
CA SER A 167 4.74 -7.44 1.50
C SER A 167 4.13 -8.81 1.79
N TRP A 168 4.79 -9.65 2.59
CA TRP A 168 4.27 -10.97 3.04
C TRP A 168 3.40 -10.91 4.28
N LEU A 169 3.27 -9.74 4.93
CA LEU A 169 2.40 -9.61 6.08
C LEU A 169 0.93 -9.62 5.63
N GLN A 170 0.14 -10.43 6.32
CA GLN A 170 -1.31 -10.42 6.11
C GLN A 170 -1.88 -9.09 6.53
N HIS A 171 -2.71 -8.52 5.69
CA HIS A 171 -3.39 -7.25 5.95
C HIS A 171 -4.75 -7.21 5.27
N ARG A 172 -5.60 -6.29 5.75
CA ARG A 172 -6.93 -6.05 5.17
C ARG A 172 -7.35 -4.61 5.32
N VAL A 173 -8.30 -4.19 4.49
CA VAL A 173 -9.08 -2.96 4.66
C VAL A 173 -10.48 -3.36 5.09
N LYS A 174 -10.90 -2.95 6.29
CA LYS A 174 -12.25 -3.18 6.81
C LYS A 174 -13.29 -2.48 5.96
N PRO A 175 -14.57 -2.89 6.03
CA PRO A 175 -15.63 -2.19 5.33
C PRO A 175 -15.70 -0.71 5.70
N VAL A 176 -15.79 0.16 4.70
CA VAL A 176 -16.16 1.56 4.89
C VAL A 176 -17.64 1.59 5.25
N THR A 177 -17.97 2.15 6.40
CA THR A 177 -19.35 2.17 6.90
C THR A 177 -20.08 3.46 6.54
N LYS A 178 -19.33 4.55 6.26
CA LYS A 178 -19.87 5.84 5.85
C LYS A 178 -18.83 6.63 5.04
N GLY A 179 -19.28 7.39 4.06
CA GLY A 179 -18.41 8.24 3.23
C GLY A 179 -17.57 7.43 2.24
N GLU A 180 -16.42 7.96 1.89
CA GLU A 180 -15.52 7.41 0.87
C GLU A 180 -14.06 7.42 1.35
N ARG A 181 -13.38 6.29 1.27
CA ARG A 181 -11.96 6.20 1.58
C ARG A 181 -11.14 6.10 0.31
N LYS A 182 -10.19 7.02 0.15
CA LYS A 182 -9.25 7.04 -0.98
C LYS A 182 -7.83 6.87 -0.45
N SER A 183 -7.06 6.01 -1.08
CA SER A 183 -5.66 5.76 -0.72
C SER A 183 -4.81 5.48 -1.94
N LEU A 184 -3.50 5.66 -1.77
CA LEU A 184 -2.50 5.29 -2.75
C LEU A 184 -1.77 4.05 -2.23
N VAL A 185 -1.67 3.01 -3.06
CA VAL A 185 -0.94 1.80 -2.76
C VAL A 185 0.23 1.68 -3.72
N MET A 186 1.40 1.37 -3.19
CA MET A 186 2.61 1.15 -3.99
C MET A 186 3.40 -0.04 -3.46
N TRP A 187 4.11 -0.68 -4.35
CA TRP A 187 4.98 -1.81 -4.04
C TRP A 187 6.41 -1.52 -4.51
N PHE A 188 7.34 -1.92 -3.66
CA PHE A 188 8.76 -1.78 -3.93
C PHE A 188 9.39 -3.17 -3.92
N GLY A 189 10.16 -3.42 -4.95
CA GLY A 189 10.75 -4.72 -5.17
C GLY A 189 12.27 -4.66 -5.18
N GLY A 190 12.84 -5.85 -5.12
CA GLY A 190 14.28 -6.06 -5.17
C GLY A 190 14.59 -7.47 -5.69
N PRO A 191 15.85 -7.94 -5.52
CA PRO A 191 16.25 -9.29 -5.89
C PRO A 191 15.43 -10.33 -5.09
N SER A 192 15.48 -11.59 -5.52
CA SER A 192 14.87 -12.71 -4.78
C SER A 192 15.38 -12.76 -3.33
N PHE A 193 14.59 -13.36 -2.44
CA PHE A 193 15.07 -13.69 -1.09
C PHE A 193 16.17 -14.74 -1.20
N LYS A 194 17.22 -14.59 -0.39
CA LYS A 194 18.32 -15.55 -0.25
C LYS A 194 18.12 -16.40 0.99
#